data_4824752bc9c70577c5b370675a3a36a5
#
_entry.id   4824752bc9c70577c5b370675a3a36a5
#
_cell.length_a   1.000
_cell.length_b   1.000
_cell.length_c   1.000
_cell.angle_alpha   90.00
_cell.angle_beta   90.00
_cell.angle_gamma   90.00
#
_symmetry.space_group_name_H-M   'P 1'
#
loop_
_entity.id
_entity.type
_entity.pdbx_description
1 polymer ?
#
loop_
_entity_poly.entity_id
_entity_poly.type
_entity_poly.pdbx_seq_one_letter_code
_entity_poly.pdbx_strand_id
1 'polypeptide(L)'
;MSAFTNIYRHGFARIAAFAPEVHLAEPLANAETLIGLVRQAHERHAAVCLFPELGLTGYSVDDLHHQTALLDAAENAAARIIEASEGLRPLIFFGCALRSSGQLFNCALAVQDGQLLGVIPKSYLPNYREFYEKRWFSDASSVIEDTISVGGHIAPFGTDLLFEALDLPGLVVHAEICEDFWSPIPPSLHGALAGATVMVNLSASNATIGKARERAALCDAQSRRTQGAYVFSAAGTGESTTDLAWDGQLLAYQQGELLAEGERFLNDTPAVLYADIDLERITGERARLSPWRDACARHADALKAYTRIGFTLDMDRDAAIALERSIDRFPFVPNDAARLDEDCYEAYNIQVQGLVQRLKATGLKRA
;
A
#
# COMPACT_ATOMS: atom_id res chain seq x y z
N MET A 1 -5.87 5.79 -32.67
CA MET A 1 -5.13 6.62 -31.67
C MET A 1 -5.48 6.27 -30.23
N SER A 2 -6.70 5.80 -29.93
CA SER A 2 -7.13 5.46 -28.55
C SER A 2 -6.30 4.36 -27.88
N ALA A 3 -5.92 3.32 -28.61
CA ALA A 3 -5.16 2.20 -28.05
C ALA A 3 -3.75 2.56 -27.55
N PHE A 4 -3.10 3.56 -28.14
CA PHE A 4 -1.77 4.00 -27.73
C PHE A 4 -1.79 4.74 -26.38
N THR A 5 -2.87 5.43 -26.05
CA THR A 5 -2.99 6.20 -24.81
C THR A 5 -3.47 5.36 -23.61
N ASN A 6 -3.63 4.04 -23.76
CA ASN A 6 -4.04 3.16 -22.69
C ASN A 6 -2.84 2.71 -21.86
N ILE A 7 -2.74 3.16 -20.61
CA ILE A 7 -1.62 2.87 -19.71
C ILE A 7 -1.43 1.36 -19.45
N TYR A 8 -2.50 0.58 -19.44
CA TYR A 8 -2.47 -0.87 -19.24
C TYR A 8 -1.84 -1.66 -20.40
N ARG A 9 -1.69 -1.03 -21.56
CA ARG A 9 -0.94 -1.60 -22.69
C ARG A 9 0.56 -1.37 -22.60
N HIS A 10 0.98 -0.48 -21.71
CA HIS A 10 2.37 -0.07 -21.51
C HIS A 10 2.92 -0.52 -20.16
N GLY A 11 2.31 -1.54 -19.53
CA GLY A 11 2.81 -2.09 -18.29
C GLY A 11 2.62 -1.20 -17.05
N PHE A 12 1.70 -0.23 -17.10
CA PHE A 12 1.32 0.57 -15.94
C PHE A 12 0.06 0.03 -15.27
N ALA A 13 -0.05 0.27 -13.96
CA ALA A 13 -1.26 0.04 -13.19
C ALA A 13 -1.61 1.28 -12.38
N ARG A 14 -2.86 1.75 -12.46
CA ARG A 14 -3.37 2.85 -11.62
C ARG A 14 -3.80 2.32 -10.28
N ILE A 15 -3.29 2.92 -9.22
CA ILE A 15 -3.66 2.65 -7.83
C ILE A 15 -4.39 3.88 -7.28
N ALA A 16 -5.48 3.64 -6.55
CA ALA A 16 -6.22 4.67 -5.81
C ALA A 16 -6.03 4.45 -4.31
N ALA A 17 -5.73 5.50 -3.56
CA ALA A 17 -5.73 5.49 -2.10
C ALA A 17 -6.68 6.57 -1.58
N PHE A 18 -7.38 6.27 -0.49
CA PHE A 18 -8.42 7.11 0.09
C PHE A 18 -8.26 7.23 1.59
N ALA A 19 -8.54 8.40 2.15
CA ALA A 19 -8.80 8.60 3.56
C ALA A 19 -10.16 9.32 3.69
N PRO A 20 -11.26 8.56 3.71
CA PRO A 20 -12.60 9.12 3.90
C PRO A 20 -12.80 9.62 5.33
N GLU A 21 -13.82 10.47 5.52
CA GLU A 21 -14.37 10.70 6.85
C GLU A 21 -14.93 9.39 7.40
N VAL A 22 -14.61 9.07 8.65
CA VAL A 22 -15.13 7.90 9.34
C VAL A 22 -16.21 8.29 10.36
N HIS A 23 -17.29 7.54 10.39
CA HIS A 23 -18.33 7.65 11.42
C HIS A 23 -18.05 6.58 12.47
N LEU A 24 -17.62 7.00 13.67
CA LEU A 24 -17.21 6.08 14.74
C LEU A 24 -18.35 5.14 15.15
N ALA A 25 -18.03 3.84 15.17
CA ALA A 25 -18.96 2.77 15.50
C ALA A 25 -20.22 2.69 14.61
N GLU A 26 -20.15 3.25 13.38
CA GLU A 26 -21.24 3.18 12.38
C GLU A 26 -20.79 2.41 11.12
N PRO A 27 -20.52 1.09 11.19
CA PRO A 27 -19.90 0.34 10.10
C PRO A 27 -20.64 0.40 8.77
N LEU A 28 -21.99 0.41 8.78
CA LEU A 28 -22.78 0.46 7.56
C LEU A 28 -22.66 1.82 6.84
N ALA A 29 -22.62 2.93 7.59
CA ALA A 29 -22.42 4.25 7.01
C ALA A 29 -21.03 4.36 6.36
N ASN A 30 -20.01 3.84 7.05
CA ASN A 30 -18.66 3.79 6.53
C ASN A 30 -18.56 2.90 5.28
N ALA A 31 -19.23 1.74 5.26
CA ALA A 31 -19.26 0.87 4.09
C ALA A 31 -19.86 1.56 2.85
N GLU A 32 -20.98 2.30 3.00
CA GLU A 32 -21.58 3.03 1.87
C GLU A 32 -20.65 4.14 1.35
N THR A 33 -19.91 4.81 2.24
CA THR A 33 -18.87 5.77 1.85
C THR A 33 -17.75 5.10 1.04
N LEU A 34 -17.24 3.96 1.51
CA LEU A 34 -16.21 3.19 0.81
C LEU A 34 -16.70 2.73 -0.57
N ILE A 35 -17.90 2.18 -0.65
CA ILE A 35 -18.53 1.73 -1.91
C ILE A 35 -18.61 2.89 -2.92
N GLY A 36 -19.00 4.08 -2.47
CA GLY A 36 -19.03 5.28 -3.31
C GLY A 36 -17.66 5.61 -3.91
N LEU A 37 -16.61 5.57 -3.09
CA LEU A 37 -15.23 5.83 -3.52
C LEU A 37 -14.67 4.73 -4.44
N VAL A 38 -15.01 3.47 -4.20
CA VAL A 38 -14.63 2.36 -5.09
C VAL A 38 -15.26 2.53 -6.47
N ARG A 39 -16.52 2.97 -6.56
CA ARG A 39 -17.19 3.27 -7.84
C ARG A 39 -16.48 4.41 -8.59
N GLN A 40 -16.07 5.47 -7.89
CA GLN A 40 -15.27 6.54 -8.49
C GLN A 40 -13.93 6.02 -9.02
N ALA A 41 -13.26 5.15 -8.25
CA ALA A 41 -12.01 4.52 -8.68
C ALA A 41 -12.20 3.61 -9.90
N HIS A 42 -13.31 2.86 -9.96
CA HIS A 42 -13.70 2.06 -11.12
C HIS A 42 -13.86 2.92 -12.37
N GLU A 43 -14.57 4.06 -12.26
CA GLU A 43 -14.75 5.01 -13.36
C GLU A 43 -13.41 5.64 -13.82
N ARG A 44 -12.47 5.82 -12.91
CA ARG A 44 -11.10 6.28 -13.19
C ARG A 44 -10.14 5.16 -13.59
N HIS A 45 -10.65 3.98 -13.83
CA HIS A 45 -9.90 2.80 -14.26
C HIS A 45 -8.78 2.39 -13.29
N ALA A 46 -8.97 2.54 -11.98
CA ALA A 46 -8.03 2.04 -11.00
C ALA A 46 -8.01 0.49 -10.99
N ALA A 47 -6.82 -0.09 -10.79
CA ALA A 47 -6.62 -1.53 -10.62
C ALA A 47 -6.70 -1.95 -9.15
N VAL A 48 -6.34 -1.06 -8.23
CA VAL A 48 -6.33 -1.30 -6.79
C VAL A 48 -6.90 -0.09 -6.06
N CYS A 49 -7.68 -0.35 -5.01
CA CYS A 49 -8.16 0.65 -4.06
C CYS A 49 -7.66 0.34 -2.67
N LEU A 50 -7.14 1.34 -1.98
CA LEU A 50 -6.62 1.25 -0.62
C LEU A 50 -7.37 2.19 0.31
N PHE A 51 -7.85 1.67 1.45
CA PHE A 51 -8.50 2.41 2.53
C PHE A 51 -7.73 2.27 3.84
N PRO A 52 -7.98 3.11 4.86
CA PRO A 52 -7.29 3.04 6.14
C PRO A 52 -7.60 1.77 6.95
N GLU A 53 -6.75 1.54 7.95
CA GLU A 53 -6.90 0.53 9.00
C GLU A 53 -8.21 0.73 9.77
N LEU A 54 -8.93 -0.38 10.06
CA LEU A 54 -10.19 -0.40 10.82
C LEU A 54 -11.25 0.60 10.31
N GLY A 55 -11.20 0.95 9.02
CA GLY A 55 -12.05 1.98 8.43
C GLY A 55 -13.54 1.71 8.48
N LEU A 56 -13.99 0.48 8.80
CA LEU A 56 -15.40 0.18 8.99
C LEU A 56 -15.93 0.62 10.36
N THR A 57 -15.13 0.54 11.40
CA THR A 57 -15.57 0.93 12.77
C THR A 57 -15.04 2.29 13.19
N GLY A 58 -13.99 2.78 12.56
CA GLY A 58 -13.01 3.68 13.08
C GLY A 58 -11.99 2.94 13.96
N TYR A 59 -10.77 3.48 14.01
CA TYR A 59 -9.69 2.95 14.85
C TYR A 59 -9.91 3.31 16.32
N SER A 60 -10.36 4.52 16.59
CA SER A 60 -10.44 5.13 17.92
C SER A 60 -11.75 4.82 18.68
N VAL A 61 -12.29 3.62 18.50
CA VAL A 61 -13.50 3.16 19.20
C VAL A 61 -13.20 2.45 20.54
N ASP A 62 -11.93 2.32 20.92
CA ASP A 62 -11.45 1.80 22.19
C ASP A 62 -12.11 0.45 22.60
N ASP A 63 -12.59 0.35 23.84
CA ASP A 63 -13.21 -0.87 24.36
C ASP A 63 -14.53 -1.27 23.66
N LEU A 64 -15.04 -0.46 22.73
CA LEU A 64 -16.16 -0.86 21.89
C LEU A 64 -15.79 -2.06 20.98
N HIS A 65 -14.49 -2.28 20.70
CA HIS A 65 -14.05 -3.50 20.05
C HIS A 65 -14.43 -4.79 20.77
N HIS A 66 -14.78 -4.73 22.07
CA HIS A 66 -15.32 -5.87 22.82
C HIS A 66 -16.83 -6.04 22.72
N GLN A 67 -17.53 -5.12 22.05
CA GLN A 67 -18.99 -5.18 21.91
C GLN A 67 -19.40 -6.07 20.73
N THR A 68 -20.07 -7.17 21.03
CA THR A 68 -20.55 -8.10 19.99
C THR A 68 -21.39 -7.40 18.93
N ALA A 69 -22.26 -6.45 19.35
CA ALA A 69 -23.10 -5.70 18.41
C ALA A 69 -22.29 -4.89 17.38
N LEU A 70 -21.15 -4.28 17.79
CA LEU A 70 -20.28 -3.54 16.88
C LEU A 70 -19.56 -4.50 15.93
N LEU A 71 -19.07 -5.63 16.42
CA LEU A 71 -18.38 -6.63 15.60
C LEU A 71 -19.32 -7.29 14.58
N ASP A 72 -20.57 -7.60 14.99
CA ASP A 72 -21.59 -8.12 14.07
C ASP A 72 -21.96 -7.09 13.00
N ALA A 73 -22.09 -5.81 13.38
CA ALA A 73 -22.34 -4.73 12.43
C ALA A 73 -21.17 -4.53 11.45
N ALA A 74 -19.92 -4.65 11.93
CA ALA A 74 -18.72 -4.55 11.09
C ALA A 74 -18.63 -5.70 10.08
N GLU A 75 -18.92 -6.92 10.50
CA GLU A 75 -18.96 -8.10 9.64
C GLU A 75 -20.05 -7.98 8.56
N ASN A 76 -21.25 -7.51 8.94
CA ASN A 76 -22.33 -7.23 7.98
C ASN A 76 -21.95 -6.11 6.99
N ALA A 77 -21.26 -5.07 7.45
CA ALA A 77 -20.76 -4.00 6.60
C ALA A 77 -19.69 -4.49 5.61
N ALA A 78 -18.81 -5.38 6.05
CA ALA A 78 -17.83 -6.03 5.18
C ALA A 78 -18.53 -6.88 4.09
N ALA A 79 -19.53 -7.70 4.47
CA ALA A 79 -20.34 -8.45 3.52
C ALA A 79 -21.01 -7.53 2.49
N ARG A 80 -21.53 -6.38 2.91
CA ARG A 80 -22.14 -5.38 2.03
C ARG A 80 -21.14 -4.81 1.01
N ILE A 81 -19.87 -4.60 1.39
CA ILE A 81 -18.80 -4.16 0.47
C ILE A 81 -18.49 -5.28 -0.53
N ILE A 82 -18.39 -6.53 -0.08
CA ILE A 82 -18.13 -7.69 -0.93
C ILE A 82 -19.21 -7.77 -2.01
N GLU A 83 -20.49 -7.77 -1.63
CA GLU A 83 -21.62 -7.81 -2.57
C GLU A 83 -21.60 -6.61 -3.53
N ALA A 84 -21.38 -5.39 -3.03
CA ALA A 84 -21.37 -4.18 -3.82
C ALA A 84 -20.19 -4.07 -4.79
N SER A 85 -19.16 -4.89 -4.61
CA SER A 85 -18.00 -4.95 -5.50
C SER A 85 -18.25 -5.74 -6.77
N GLU A 86 -19.37 -6.47 -6.88
CA GLU A 86 -19.75 -7.21 -8.09
C GLU A 86 -19.78 -6.27 -9.31
N GLY A 87 -19.08 -6.67 -10.38
CA GLY A 87 -18.92 -5.88 -11.59
C GLY A 87 -17.95 -4.69 -11.45
N LEU A 88 -17.31 -4.47 -10.30
CA LEU A 88 -16.29 -3.46 -10.12
C LEU A 88 -14.88 -4.07 -10.29
N ARG A 89 -14.04 -3.40 -11.09
CA ARG A 89 -12.70 -3.91 -11.46
C ARG A 89 -11.67 -3.88 -10.34
N PRO A 90 -11.58 -2.82 -9.51
CA PRO A 90 -10.47 -2.71 -8.58
C PRO A 90 -10.40 -3.84 -7.57
N LEU A 91 -9.19 -4.32 -7.29
CA LEU A 91 -8.89 -5.05 -6.07
C LEU A 91 -8.95 -4.07 -4.89
N ILE A 92 -9.80 -4.32 -3.92
CA ILE A 92 -10.14 -3.41 -2.82
C ILE A 92 -9.52 -3.91 -1.53
N PHE A 93 -8.76 -3.05 -0.83
CA PHE A 93 -8.25 -3.30 0.51
C PHE A 93 -8.89 -2.34 1.51
N PHE A 94 -9.52 -2.88 2.56
CA PHE A 94 -10.08 -2.10 3.66
C PHE A 94 -9.92 -2.82 5.00
N GLY A 95 -9.90 -2.04 6.09
CA GLY A 95 -9.66 -2.54 7.45
C GLY A 95 -10.94 -2.90 8.20
N CYS A 96 -10.94 -4.06 8.87
CA CYS A 96 -12.03 -4.53 9.71
C CYS A 96 -11.52 -5.37 10.88
N ALA A 97 -12.17 -5.26 12.06
CA ALA A 97 -11.94 -6.15 13.19
C ALA A 97 -12.73 -7.44 13.01
N LEU A 98 -12.07 -8.60 13.05
CA LEU A 98 -12.69 -9.91 12.80
C LEU A 98 -12.38 -10.91 13.91
N ARG A 99 -13.39 -11.73 14.26
CA ARG A 99 -13.27 -12.82 15.23
C ARG A 99 -12.87 -14.12 14.55
N SER A 100 -11.88 -14.81 15.12
CA SER A 100 -11.53 -16.18 14.71
C SER A 100 -11.04 -16.96 15.93
N SER A 101 -11.50 -18.22 16.10
CA SER A 101 -11.05 -19.15 17.13
C SER A 101 -11.05 -18.54 18.56
N GLY A 102 -12.07 -17.72 18.89
CA GLY A 102 -12.21 -17.06 20.20
C GLY A 102 -11.29 -15.85 20.42
N GLN A 103 -10.63 -15.39 19.40
CA GLN A 103 -9.74 -14.22 19.39
C GLN A 103 -10.29 -13.13 18.47
N LEU A 104 -9.83 -11.89 18.66
CA LEU A 104 -10.13 -10.74 17.80
C LEU A 104 -8.87 -10.29 17.09
N PHE A 105 -8.95 -10.06 15.80
CA PHE A 105 -7.85 -9.65 14.94
C PHE A 105 -8.16 -8.33 14.24
N ASN A 106 -7.17 -7.46 14.13
CA ASN A 106 -7.18 -6.30 13.27
C ASN A 106 -6.75 -6.78 11.87
N CYS A 107 -7.66 -6.69 10.89
CA CYS A 107 -7.48 -7.33 9.59
C CYS A 107 -7.60 -6.35 8.43
N ALA A 108 -6.84 -6.60 7.36
CA ALA A 108 -7.09 -6.08 6.04
C ALA A 108 -7.84 -7.15 5.20
N LEU A 109 -8.93 -6.76 4.58
CA LEU A 109 -9.70 -7.62 3.68
C LEU A 109 -9.36 -7.24 2.24
N ALA A 110 -9.11 -8.26 1.41
CA ALA A 110 -8.93 -8.13 -0.03
C ALA A 110 -10.17 -8.63 -0.76
N VAL A 111 -10.85 -7.73 -1.49
CA VAL A 111 -12.14 -8.00 -2.14
C VAL A 111 -12.09 -7.59 -3.60
N GLN A 112 -12.71 -8.36 -4.47
CA GLN A 112 -12.85 -8.02 -5.88
C GLN A 112 -14.03 -8.78 -6.51
N ASP A 113 -14.83 -8.08 -7.31
CA ASP A 113 -15.92 -8.66 -8.14
C ASP A 113 -16.84 -9.61 -7.37
N GLY A 114 -17.39 -9.15 -6.25
CA GLY A 114 -18.32 -9.92 -5.41
C GLY A 114 -17.65 -11.02 -4.57
N GLN A 115 -16.32 -11.10 -4.53
CA GLN A 115 -15.58 -12.16 -3.84
C GLN A 115 -14.65 -11.61 -2.76
N LEU A 116 -14.62 -12.29 -1.61
CA LEU A 116 -13.59 -12.13 -0.61
C LEU A 116 -12.40 -13.01 -1.03
N LEU A 117 -11.30 -12.37 -1.43
CA LEU A 117 -10.12 -13.08 -1.94
C LEU A 117 -9.17 -13.52 -0.82
N GLY A 118 -9.10 -12.75 0.27
CA GLY A 118 -8.23 -13.07 1.39
C GLY A 118 -8.38 -12.09 2.54
N VAL A 119 -7.92 -12.51 3.72
CA VAL A 119 -7.91 -11.71 4.94
C VAL A 119 -6.52 -11.75 5.56
N ILE A 120 -5.94 -10.59 5.79
CA ILE A 120 -4.58 -10.43 6.29
C ILE A 120 -4.66 -9.87 7.72
N PRO A 121 -4.28 -10.64 8.76
CA PRO A 121 -4.19 -10.15 10.13
C PRO A 121 -2.93 -9.34 10.35
N LYS A 122 -3.01 -8.30 11.20
CA LYS A 122 -1.88 -7.47 11.59
C LYS A 122 -0.81 -8.26 12.32
N SER A 123 0.45 -8.13 11.90
CA SER A 123 1.58 -8.88 12.45
C SER A 123 2.13 -8.26 13.73
N TYR A 124 2.22 -6.94 13.80
CA TYR A 124 2.77 -6.20 14.93
C TYR A 124 1.74 -5.27 15.53
N LEU A 125 1.40 -5.49 16.80
CA LEU A 125 0.45 -4.67 17.54
C LEU A 125 1.19 -3.63 18.38
N PRO A 126 1.05 -2.33 18.11
CA PRO A 126 1.66 -1.29 18.94
C PRO A 126 1.05 -1.34 20.35
N ASN A 127 1.95 -1.39 21.36
CA ASN A 127 1.57 -1.44 22.77
C ASN A 127 2.56 -0.63 23.61
N TYR A 128 2.77 0.63 23.19
CA TYR A 128 3.69 1.59 23.79
C TYR A 128 3.19 3.01 23.55
N ARG A 129 3.63 3.96 24.39
CA ARG A 129 3.20 5.37 24.35
C ARG A 129 1.68 5.47 24.36
N GLU A 130 1.11 6.11 23.34
CA GLU A 130 -0.32 6.31 23.13
C GLU A 130 -1.09 5.09 22.59
N PHE A 131 -0.39 4.02 22.22
CA PHE A 131 -1.00 2.82 21.64
C PHE A 131 -1.07 1.66 22.63
N TYR A 132 -2.19 0.92 22.62
CA TYR A 132 -2.44 -0.23 23.48
C TYR A 132 -3.31 -1.31 22.80
N GLU A 133 -3.01 -1.60 21.51
CA GLU A 133 -3.78 -2.56 20.70
C GLU A 133 -3.83 -3.98 21.27
N LYS A 134 -2.80 -4.41 22.02
CA LYS A 134 -2.81 -5.72 22.71
C LYS A 134 -3.90 -5.87 23.75
N ARG A 135 -4.59 -4.77 24.13
CA ARG A 135 -5.78 -4.82 24.95
C ARG A 135 -6.95 -5.47 24.21
N TRP A 136 -7.03 -5.31 22.90
CA TRP A 136 -8.17 -5.73 22.09
C TRP A 136 -7.84 -6.87 21.16
N PHE A 137 -6.67 -6.85 20.50
CA PHE A 137 -6.32 -7.71 19.39
C PHE A 137 -5.24 -8.71 19.73
N SER A 138 -5.34 -9.87 19.07
CA SER A 138 -4.25 -10.84 18.92
C SER A 138 -3.47 -10.53 17.63
N ASP A 139 -2.15 -10.76 17.63
CA ASP A 139 -1.31 -10.63 16.44
C ASP A 139 -1.42 -11.86 15.52
N ALA A 140 -0.93 -11.73 14.31
CA ALA A 140 -1.01 -12.75 13.27
C ALA A 140 -0.38 -14.10 13.68
N SER A 141 0.59 -14.11 14.61
CA SER A 141 1.20 -15.37 15.08
C SER A 141 0.25 -16.25 15.90
N SER A 142 -0.88 -15.67 16.33
CA SER A 142 -1.94 -16.34 17.08
C SER A 142 -3.03 -16.95 16.19
N VAL A 143 -2.93 -16.81 14.86
CA VAL A 143 -3.87 -17.43 13.91
C VAL A 143 -3.75 -18.96 13.97
N ILE A 144 -4.89 -19.63 14.08
CA ILE A 144 -4.98 -21.08 14.17
C ILE A 144 -5.55 -21.69 12.87
N GLU A 145 -6.55 -21.02 12.29
CA GLU A 145 -7.25 -21.50 11.10
C GLU A 145 -6.66 -20.84 9.84
N ASP A 146 -6.42 -21.62 8.80
CA ASP A 146 -5.92 -21.11 7.51
C ASP A 146 -6.97 -20.36 6.69
N THR A 147 -8.23 -20.38 7.13
CA THR A 147 -9.36 -19.70 6.49
C THR A 147 -10.25 -19.02 7.51
N ILE A 148 -10.97 -18.00 7.07
CA ILE A 148 -11.95 -17.27 7.88
C ILE A 148 -13.23 -17.06 7.08
N SER A 149 -14.38 -17.03 7.77
CA SER A 149 -15.67 -16.68 7.17
C SER A 149 -16.06 -15.25 7.55
N VAL A 150 -16.45 -14.44 6.57
CA VAL A 150 -16.95 -13.07 6.74
C VAL A 150 -18.25 -12.95 5.96
N GLY A 151 -19.37 -12.74 6.65
CA GLY A 151 -20.68 -12.62 6.02
C GLY A 151 -21.06 -13.81 5.13
N GLY A 152 -20.57 -15.00 5.45
CA GLY A 152 -20.81 -16.22 4.66
C GLY A 152 -19.79 -16.48 3.53
N HIS A 153 -18.88 -15.54 3.26
CA HIS A 153 -17.77 -15.73 2.32
C HIS A 153 -16.57 -16.35 3.06
N ILE A 154 -15.99 -17.41 2.51
CA ILE A 154 -14.83 -18.09 3.08
C ILE A 154 -13.60 -17.72 2.26
N ALA A 155 -12.52 -17.30 2.93
CA ALA A 155 -11.27 -16.92 2.28
C ALA A 155 -10.04 -17.35 3.07
N PRO A 156 -8.86 -17.45 2.43
CA PRO A 156 -7.57 -17.64 3.12
C PRO A 156 -7.33 -16.56 4.19
N PHE A 157 -6.77 -16.97 5.32
CA PHE A 157 -6.50 -16.12 6.47
C PHE A 157 -5.04 -16.26 6.92
N GLY A 158 -4.21 -15.26 6.65
CA GLY A 158 -2.78 -15.30 6.95
C GLY A 158 -2.04 -14.08 6.41
N THR A 159 -0.76 -13.94 6.76
CA THR A 159 0.10 -12.83 6.33
C THR A 159 0.85 -13.09 5.03
N ASP A 160 0.89 -14.32 4.59
CA ASP A 160 1.61 -14.82 3.43
C ASP A 160 0.73 -14.94 2.18
N LEU A 161 -0.11 -13.93 1.96
CA LEU A 161 -1.01 -13.84 0.81
C LEU A 161 -0.49 -12.84 -0.23
N LEU A 162 -0.50 -13.26 -1.49
CA LEU A 162 -0.22 -12.42 -2.66
C LEU A 162 -1.43 -12.43 -3.59
N PHE A 163 -1.82 -11.25 -4.06
CA PHE A 163 -2.94 -11.07 -4.99
C PHE A 163 -2.38 -10.74 -6.37
N GLU A 164 -2.53 -11.66 -7.33
CA GLU A 164 -1.93 -11.58 -8.66
C GLU A 164 -2.98 -11.33 -9.74
N ALA A 165 -2.82 -10.24 -10.48
CA ALA A 165 -3.69 -9.96 -11.63
C ALA A 165 -3.30 -10.86 -12.81
N LEU A 166 -4.21 -11.77 -13.19
CA LEU A 166 -3.96 -12.77 -14.23
C LEU A 166 -3.90 -12.17 -15.64
N ASP A 167 -4.55 -11.03 -15.84
CA ASP A 167 -4.66 -10.30 -17.11
C ASP A 167 -3.78 -9.04 -17.18
N LEU A 168 -3.04 -8.70 -16.12
CA LEU A 168 -2.06 -7.62 -16.09
C LEU A 168 -0.71 -8.12 -15.54
N PRO A 169 0.17 -8.64 -16.40
CA PRO A 169 1.46 -9.19 -15.98
C PRO A 169 2.28 -8.18 -15.16
N GLY A 170 2.81 -8.66 -14.04
CA GLY A 170 3.63 -7.84 -13.15
C GLY A 170 2.84 -7.11 -12.05
N LEU A 171 1.51 -7.10 -12.04
CA LEU A 171 0.73 -6.62 -10.91
C LEU A 171 0.52 -7.74 -9.90
N VAL A 172 1.30 -7.70 -8.83
CA VAL A 172 1.18 -8.59 -7.66
C VAL A 172 1.16 -7.72 -6.42
N VAL A 173 0.09 -7.80 -5.64
CA VAL A 173 -0.14 -6.94 -4.48
C VAL A 173 0.06 -7.73 -3.19
N HIS A 174 0.71 -7.10 -2.20
CA HIS A 174 0.81 -7.58 -0.82
C HIS A 174 0.35 -6.47 0.12
N ALA A 175 -0.40 -6.83 1.17
CA ALA A 175 -0.91 -5.89 2.16
C ALA A 175 -0.27 -6.10 3.53
N GLU A 176 -0.02 -4.99 4.23
CA GLU A 176 0.38 -4.96 5.64
C GLU A 176 -0.36 -3.82 6.38
N ILE A 177 -0.35 -3.84 7.71
CA ILE A 177 -1.19 -2.95 8.50
C ILE A 177 -0.32 -2.13 9.47
N CYS A 178 -0.30 -0.82 9.26
CA CYS A 178 0.19 0.23 10.16
C CYS A 178 1.53 -0.10 10.83
N GLU A 179 1.55 -0.62 12.07
CA GLU A 179 2.78 -0.92 12.83
C GLU A 179 3.69 -1.93 12.13
N ASP A 180 3.15 -2.79 11.27
CA ASP A 180 3.95 -3.71 10.44
C ASP A 180 5.06 -2.98 9.70
N PHE A 181 4.75 -1.80 9.19
CA PHE A 181 5.65 -0.91 8.46
C PHE A 181 6.78 -0.30 9.33
N TRP A 182 6.52 -0.09 10.63
CA TRP A 182 7.48 0.47 11.58
C TRP A 182 8.41 -0.60 12.18
N SER A 183 8.07 -1.87 11.98
CA SER A 183 8.89 -2.98 12.48
C SER A 183 10.26 -3.04 11.78
N PRO A 184 11.31 -3.57 12.44
CA PRO A 184 12.63 -3.74 11.83
C PRO A 184 12.62 -4.62 10.57
N ILE A 185 11.69 -5.59 10.50
CA ILE A 185 11.49 -6.48 9.36
C ILE A 185 10.00 -6.46 9.00
N PRO A 186 9.55 -5.49 8.20
CA PRO A 186 8.16 -5.41 7.75
C PRO A 186 7.76 -6.63 6.93
N PRO A 187 6.52 -7.14 7.05
CA PRO A 187 5.99 -8.23 6.21
C PRO A 187 6.17 -7.98 4.72
N SER A 188 6.07 -6.73 4.28
CA SER A 188 6.26 -6.31 2.89
C SER A 188 7.65 -6.64 2.32
N LEU A 189 8.69 -6.83 3.14
CA LEU A 189 9.99 -7.30 2.65
C LEU A 189 9.90 -8.73 2.11
N HIS A 190 9.29 -9.64 2.87
CA HIS A 190 9.09 -11.02 2.44
C HIS A 190 8.07 -11.09 1.31
N GLY A 191 6.97 -10.33 1.39
CA GLY A 191 5.98 -10.21 0.31
C GLY A 191 6.62 -9.80 -1.01
N ALA A 192 7.51 -8.79 -1.00
CA ALA A 192 8.24 -8.35 -2.19
C ALA A 192 9.19 -9.41 -2.73
N LEU A 193 9.97 -10.10 -1.86
CA LEU A 193 10.83 -11.21 -2.26
C LEU A 193 10.03 -12.41 -2.81
N ALA A 194 8.81 -12.65 -2.31
CA ALA A 194 7.89 -13.65 -2.81
C ALA A 194 7.23 -13.26 -4.15
N GLY A 195 7.41 -12.00 -4.58
CA GLY A 195 7.02 -11.53 -5.91
C GLY A 195 6.07 -10.32 -5.95
N ALA A 196 5.62 -9.79 -4.79
CA ALA A 196 4.79 -8.59 -4.80
C ALA A 196 5.54 -7.41 -5.42
N THR A 197 4.92 -6.71 -6.36
CA THR A 197 5.44 -5.49 -6.99
C THR A 197 4.86 -4.23 -6.38
N VAL A 198 3.66 -4.34 -5.81
CA VAL A 198 2.95 -3.28 -5.11
C VAL A 198 2.70 -3.72 -3.67
N MET A 199 3.19 -2.97 -2.72
CA MET A 199 2.90 -3.12 -1.30
C MET A 199 1.93 -2.03 -0.88
N VAL A 200 0.84 -2.43 -0.20
CA VAL A 200 -0.16 -1.49 0.32
C VAL A 200 -0.18 -1.55 1.85
N ASN A 201 -0.29 -0.39 2.48
CA ASN A 201 -0.33 -0.28 3.93
C ASN A 201 -1.59 0.47 4.37
N LEU A 202 -2.43 -0.23 5.13
CA LEU A 202 -3.61 0.32 5.79
C LEU A 202 -3.18 0.85 7.15
N SER A 203 -3.27 2.14 7.40
CA SER A 203 -2.82 2.74 8.65
C SER A 203 -3.90 3.50 9.40
N ALA A 204 -3.76 3.51 10.73
CA ALA A 204 -4.36 4.49 11.62
C ALA A 204 -3.22 5.19 12.39
N SER A 205 -2.28 5.74 11.63
CA SER A 205 -1.12 6.41 12.17
C SER A 205 -1.48 7.83 12.59
N ASN A 206 -1.40 8.11 13.90
CA ASN A 206 -1.71 9.42 14.45
C ASN A 206 -0.79 10.52 13.95
N ALA A 207 -1.29 11.76 13.94
CA ALA A 207 -0.52 12.94 13.59
C ALA A 207 0.24 13.47 14.81
N THR A 208 1.57 13.60 14.67
CA THR A 208 2.44 14.35 15.57
C THR A 208 3.37 15.25 14.77
N ILE A 209 3.95 16.27 15.41
CA ILE A 209 4.87 17.18 14.71
C ILE A 209 6.06 16.40 14.15
N GLY A 210 6.23 16.42 12.84
CA GLY A 210 7.32 15.73 12.13
C GLY A 210 6.99 14.33 11.62
N LYS A 211 6.00 13.63 12.17
CA LYS A 211 5.69 12.23 11.83
C LYS A 211 5.29 12.02 10.35
N ALA A 212 4.68 13.02 9.72
CA ALA A 212 4.39 12.94 8.29
C ALA A 212 5.65 12.78 7.43
N ARG A 213 6.75 13.46 7.80
CA ARG A 213 8.05 13.31 7.12
C ARG A 213 8.69 11.95 7.43
N GLU A 214 8.52 11.43 8.64
CA GLU A 214 8.99 10.08 8.99
C GLU A 214 8.28 9.01 8.17
N ARG A 215 6.95 9.11 8.02
CA ARG A 215 6.16 8.20 7.16
C ARG A 215 6.64 8.28 5.70
N ALA A 216 6.85 9.49 5.17
CA ALA A 216 7.35 9.68 3.81
C ALA A 216 8.75 9.08 3.62
N ALA A 217 9.67 9.28 4.59
CA ALA A 217 11.00 8.69 4.56
C ALA A 217 10.99 7.16 4.62
N LEU A 218 10.08 6.58 5.42
CA LEU A 218 9.91 5.13 5.48
C LEU A 218 9.31 4.58 4.18
N CYS A 219 8.30 5.25 3.58
CA CYS A 219 7.73 4.84 2.28
C CYS A 219 8.79 4.90 1.17
N ASP A 220 9.61 5.96 1.12
CA ASP A 220 10.75 6.06 0.22
C ASP A 220 11.71 4.87 0.42
N ALA A 221 12.20 4.68 1.66
CA ALA A 221 13.14 3.62 1.97
C ALA A 221 12.60 2.23 1.66
N GLN A 222 11.31 1.96 1.97
CA GLN A 222 10.68 0.68 1.74
C GLN A 222 10.50 0.39 0.25
N SER A 223 10.05 1.38 -0.53
CA SER A 223 9.92 1.24 -1.99
C SER A 223 11.27 0.97 -2.67
N ARG A 224 12.36 1.62 -2.20
CA ARG A 224 13.74 1.36 -2.67
C ARG A 224 14.21 -0.05 -2.29
N ARG A 225 14.02 -0.45 -1.05
CA ARG A 225 14.48 -1.74 -0.52
C ARG A 225 13.76 -2.90 -1.17
N THR A 226 12.47 -2.78 -1.38
CA THR A 226 11.65 -3.80 -2.05
C THR A 226 11.73 -3.74 -3.57
N GLN A 227 12.45 -2.74 -4.14
CA GLN A 227 12.45 -2.49 -5.58
C GLN A 227 11.05 -2.58 -6.17
N GLY A 228 10.09 -1.87 -5.53
CA GLY A 228 8.67 -1.94 -5.84
C GLY A 228 7.96 -0.62 -5.65
N ALA A 229 6.64 -0.65 -5.71
CA ALA A 229 5.79 0.45 -5.29
C ALA A 229 5.32 0.24 -3.85
N TYR A 230 5.24 1.33 -3.09
CA TYR A 230 4.68 1.33 -1.74
C TYR A 230 3.60 2.41 -1.64
N VAL A 231 2.38 1.98 -1.31
CA VAL A 231 1.20 2.85 -1.21
C VAL A 231 0.69 2.82 0.23
N PHE A 232 0.51 4.00 0.79
CA PHE A 232 0.16 4.19 2.20
C PHE A 232 -1.13 5.01 2.32
N SER A 233 -2.04 4.56 3.17
CA SER A 233 -3.27 5.27 3.50
C SER A 233 -3.47 5.31 5.02
N ALA A 234 -3.58 6.51 5.59
CA ALA A 234 -3.81 6.72 7.01
C ALA A 234 -5.20 7.28 7.30
N ALA A 235 -5.74 6.89 8.46
CA ALA A 235 -6.97 7.44 9.01
C ALA A 235 -6.90 8.97 9.18
N GLY A 236 -8.02 9.64 8.98
CA GLY A 236 -8.14 11.09 9.00
C GLY A 236 -9.35 11.58 9.77
N THR A 237 -10.16 12.39 9.12
CA THR A 237 -11.35 13.03 9.69
C THR A 237 -12.36 12.01 10.23
N GLY A 238 -13.02 12.36 11.32
CA GLY A 238 -14.04 11.53 11.98
C GLY A 238 -13.52 10.65 13.10
N GLU A 239 -12.22 10.34 13.14
CA GLU A 239 -11.61 9.64 14.26
C GLU A 239 -11.65 10.48 15.55
N SER A 240 -11.77 9.81 16.73
CA SER A 240 -11.74 10.49 18.03
C SER A 240 -10.41 11.20 18.26
N THR A 241 -10.48 12.40 18.83
CA THR A 241 -9.34 13.24 19.19
C THR A 241 -9.10 13.30 20.69
N THR A 242 -9.58 12.31 21.45
CA THR A 242 -9.40 12.26 22.92
C THR A 242 -7.92 12.25 23.27
N ASP A 243 -7.14 11.34 22.70
CA ASP A 243 -5.71 11.17 23.00
C ASP A 243 -4.83 11.38 21.76
N LEU A 244 -5.40 11.31 20.55
CA LEU A 244 -4.69 11.31 19.29
C LEU A 244 -5.20 12.41 18.35
N ALA A 245 -4.42 12.76 17.34
CA ALA A 245 -4.84 13.59 16.22
C ALA A 245 -4.60 12.84 14.90
N TRP A 246 -5.34 13.18 13.87
CA TRP A 246 -5.38 12.44 12.62
C TRP A 246 -5.21 13.40 11.43
N ASP A 247 -4.49 12.98 10.40
CA ASP A 247 -4.16 13.86 9.28
C ASP A 247 -4.56 13.31 7.89
N GLY A 248 -4.97 12.04 7.80
CA GLY A 248 -5.40 11.44 6.54
C GLY A 248 -4.30 11.38 5.47
N GLN A 249 -3.03 11.20 5.85
CA GLN A 249 -1.92 11.20 4.91
C GLN A 249 -2.03 10.03 3.92
N LEU A 250 -1.92 10.35 2.62
CA LEU A 250 -1.84 9.39 1.53
C LEU A 250 -0.50 9.56 0.80
N LEU A 251 0.21 8.46 0.55
CA LEU A 251 1.51 8.47 -0.14
C LEU A 251 1.59 7.34 -1.16
N ALA A 252 2.20 7.61 -2.30
CA ALA A 252 2.58 6.60 -3.29
C ALA A 252 4.01 6.80 -3.73
N TYR A 253 4.86 5.81 -3.47
CA TYR A 253 6.26 5.77 -3.87
C TYR A 253 6.52 4.60 -4.80
N GLN A 254 7.44 4.77 -5.75
CA GLN A 254 8.00 3.68 -6.55
C GLN A 254 9.51 3.79 -6.60
N GLN A 255 10.23 2.77 -6.08
CA GLN A 255 11.70 2.71 -6.12
C GLN A 255 12.37 4.00 -5.62
N GLY A 256 11.79 4.64 -4.59
CA GLY A 256 12.25 5.88 -3.99
C GLY A 256 11.80 7.16 -4.67
N GLU A 257 10.99 7.08 -5.70
CA GLU A 257 10.38 8.22 -6.35
C GLU A 257 8.99 8.47 -5.77
N LEU A 258 8.73 9.67 -5.25
CA LEU A 258 7.39 10.10 -4.85
C LEU A 258 6.55 10.29 -6.12
N LEU A 259 5.53 9.46 -6.30
CA LEU A 259 4.61 9.57 -7.44
C LEU A 259 3.47 10.52 -7.17
N ALA A 260 2.92 10.44 -5.96
CA ALA A 260 1.81 11.29 -5.53
C ALA A 260 1.74 11.36 -4.00
N GLU A 261 1.26 12.49 -3.49
CA GLU A 261 0.93 12.74 -2.09
C GLU A 261 -0.46 13.37 -2.01
N GLY A 262 -1.31 12.86 -1.09
CA GLY A 262 -2.64 13.43 -0.82
C GLY A 262 -2.55 14.65 0.10
N GLU A 263 -3.53 15.54 -0.03
CA GLU A 263 -3.70 16.66 0.89
C GLU A 263 -4.09 16.13 2.28
N ARG A 264 -3.50 16.72 3.33
CA ARG A 264 -3.74 16.33 4.72
C ARG A 264 -4.67 17.29 5.43
N PHE A 265 -5.28 16.84 6.53
CA PHE A 265 -6.16 17.64 7.38
C PHE A 265 -7.41 18.18 6.65
N LEU A 266 -7.92 17.42 5.69
CA LEU A 266 -9.19 17.73 5.03
C LEU A 266 -10.34 17.46 6.01
N ASN A 267 -11.33 18.36 6.06
CA ASN A 267 -12.46 18.28 6.99
C ASN A 267 -13.79 17.92 6.30
N ASP A 268 -14.00 18.36 5.07
CA ASP A 268 -15.30 18.26 4.41
C ASP A 268 -15.30 17.34 3.18
N THR A 269 -14.13 16.83 2.80
CA THR A 269 -13.96 15.97 1.62
C THR A 269 -12.97 14.85 1.92
N PRO A 270 -13.14 13.66 1.35
CA PRO A 270 -12.15 12.60 1.49
C PRO A 270 -10.82 13.02 0.87
N ALA A 271 -9.72 12.67 1.50
CA ALA A 271 -8.44 12.72 0.83
C ALA A 271 -8.40 11.61 -0.23
N VAL A 272 -7.93 11.95 -1.43
CA VAL A 272 -7.89 11.05 -2.58
C VAL A 272 -6.54 11.17 -3.27
N LEU A 273 -5.95 10.02 -3.60
CA LEU A 273 -4.70 9.95 -4.35
C LEU A 273 -4.85 8.93 -5.47
N TYR A 274 -4.37 9.28 -6.66
CA TYR A 274 -4.16 8.33 -7.77
C TYR A 274 -2.69 8.34 -8.17
N ALA A 275 -2.14 7.14 -8.43
CA ALA A 275 -0.77 6.98 -8.89
C ALA A 275 -0.69 5.88 -9.96
N ASP A 276 0.05 6.13 -11.03
CA ASP A 276 0.31 5.16 -12.09
C ASP A 276 1.67 4.50 -11.86
N ILE A 277 1.65 3.22 -11.52
CA ILE A 277 2.82 2.40 -11.20
C ILE A 277 3.38 1.77 -12.46
N ASP A 278 4.66 1.91 -12.71
CA ASP A 278 5.39 1.27 -13.81
C ASP A 278 5.84 -0.14 -13.40
N LEU A 279 5.06 -1.15 -13.77
CA LEU A 279 5.30 -2.55 -13.41
C LEU A 279 6.48 -3.15 -14.21
N GLU A 280 6.67 -2.74 -15.45
CA GLU A 280 7.78 -3.21 -16.29
C GLU A 280 9.12 -2.71 -15.74
N ARG A 281 9.20 -1.48 -15.30
CA ARG A 281 10.38 -0.93 -14.62
C ARG A 281 10.73 -1.74 -13.37
N ILE A 282 9.73 -2.05 -12.52
CA ILE A 282 9.92 -2.84 -11.29
C ILE A 282 10.51 -4.22 -11.62
N THR A 283 9.86 -4.95 -12.51
CA THR A 283 10.27 -6.32 -12.86
C THR A 283 11.62 -6.33 -13.59
N GLY A 284 11.86 -5.37 -14.45
CA GLY A 284 13.12 -5.20 -15.18
C GLY A 284 14.30 -4.90 -14.26
N GLU A 285 14.16 -4.00 -13.30
CA GLU A 285 15.21 -3.68 -12.33
C GLU A 285 15.52 -4.87 -11.39
N ARG A 286 14.49 -5.55 -10.85
CA ARG A 286 14.68 -6.76 -10.04
C ARG A 286 15.47 -7.84 -10.79
N ALA A 287 15.20 -8.05 -12.09
CA ALA A 287 15.91 -9.02 -12.89
C ALA A 287 17.40 -8.71 -13.07
N ARG A 288 17.80 -7.44 -13.04
CA ARG A 288 19.19 -6.97 -13.19
C ARG A 288 19.97 -6.97 -11.88
N LEU A 289 19.29 -6.87 -10.73
CA LEU A 289 19.93 -6.76 -9.42
C LEU A 289 20.36 -8.13 -8.86
N SER A 290 21.67 -8.43 -8.86
CA SER A 290 22.20 -9.67 -8.26
C SER A 290 21.85 -9.81 -6.77
N PRO A 291 21.97 -8.76 -5.90
CA PRO A 291 21.58 -8.87 -4.49
C PRO A 291 20.11 -9.25 -4.28
N TRP A 292 19.21 -8.86 -5.20
CA TRP A 292 17.81 -9.28 -5.18
C TRP A 292 17.66 -10.79 -5.31
N ARG A 293 18.32 -11.37 -6.31
CA ARG A 293 18.30 -12.83 -6.54
C ARG A 293 18.92 -13.60 -5.38
N ASP A 294 20.03 -13.08 -4.82
CA ASP A 294 20.69 -13.67 -3.66
C ASP A 294 19.78 -13.65 -2.41
N ALA A 295 19.03 -12.57 -2.20
CA ALA A 295 18.06 -12.47 -1.11
C ALA A 295 16.91 -13.48 -1.31
N CYS A 296 16.33 -13.57 -2.51
CA CYS A 296 15.31 -14.59 -2.81
C CYS A 296 15.82 -16.01 -2.54
N ALA A 297 17.05 -16.33 -2.94
CA ALA A 297 17.63 -17.65 -2.72
C ALA A 297 17.84 -17.96 -1.22
N ARG A 298 18.31 -16.99 -0.45
CA ARG A 298 18.54 -17.15 1.01
C ARG A 298 17.24 -17.34 1.81
N HIS A 299 16.14 -16.78 1.36
CA HIS A 299 14.84 -16.83 2.02
C HIS A 299 13.86 -17.80 1.34
N ALA A 300 14.35 -18.63 0.39
CA ALA A 300 13.51 -19.46 -0.47
C ALA A 300 12.46 -20.31 0.28
N ASP A 301 12.79 -20.84 1.45
CA ASP A 301 11.84 -21.68 2.20
C ASP A 301 10.68 -20.87 2.77
N ALA A 302 10.94 -19.68 3.31
CA ALA A 302 9.89 -18.78 3.77
C ALA A 302 9.03 -18.27 2.60
N LEU A 303 9.65 -18.02 1.43
CA LEU A 303 8.93 -17.53 0.26
C LEU A 303 8.00 -18.56 -0.38
N LYS A 304 8.29 -19.86 -0.22
CA LYS A 304 7.41 -20.96 -0.70
C LYS A 304 6.10 -21.06 0.07
N ALA A 305 6.02 -20.52 1.29
CA ALA A 305 4.79 -20.50 2.07
C ALA A 305 3.74 -19.54 1.51
N TYR A 306 4.16 -18.57 0.69
CA TYR A 306 3.24 -17.59 0.14
C TYR A 306 2.22 -18.20 -0.82
N THR A 307 0.95 -17.95 -0.52
CA THR A 307 -0.20 -18.35 -1.35
C THR A 307 -0.50 -17.25 -2.36
N ARG A 308 -0.53 -17.61 -3.67
CA ARG A 308 -0.94 -16.70 -4.74
C ARG A 308 -2.42 -16.86 -5.05
N ILE A 309 -3.15 -15.76 -4.95
CA ILE A 309 -4.58 -15.68 -5.21
C ILE A 309 -4.76 -14.88 -6.49
N GLY A 310 -5.25 -15.53 -7.54
CA GLY A 310 -5.45 -14.91 -8.84
C GLY A 310 -6.74 -14.10 -8.88
N PHE A 311 -6.70 -12.95 -9.56
CA PHE A 311 -7.88 -12.15 -9.90
C PHE A 311 -7.74 -11.56 -11.31
N THR A 312 -8.84 -11.06 -11.87
CA THR A 312 -8.88 -10.43 -13.20
C THR A 312 -9.43 -9.03 -13.12
N LEU A 313 -8.79 -8.09 -13.81
CA LEU A 313 -9.21 -6.69 -13.84
C LEU A 313 -10.24 -6.42 -14.96
N ASP A 314 -10.20 -7.21 -16.02
CA ASP A 314 -11.02 -7.03 -17.24
C ASP A 314 -10.99 -5.58 -17.75
N MET A 315 -9.75 -5.03 -17.87
CA MET A 315 -9.55 -3.67 -18.33
C MET A 315 -9.85 -3.53 -19.81
N ASP A 316 -10.70 -2.55 -20.15
CA ASP A 316 -10.91 -2.19 -21.54
C ASP A 316 -9.60 -1.70 -22.17
N ARG A 317 -8.96 -2.58 -22.95
CA ARG A 317 -7.69 -2.31 -23.63
C ARG A 317 -7.83 -1.31 -24.80
N ASP A 318 -9.04 -1.01 -25.26
CA ASP A 318 -9.31 -0.08 -26.33
C ASP A 318 -9.72 1.31 -25.82
N ALA A 319 -10.04 1.45 -24.54
CA ALA A 319 -10.31 2.73 -23.89
C ALA A 319 -9.06 3.64 -23.91
N ALA A 320 -9.29 4.94 -24.03
CA ALA A 320 -8.24 5.95 -23.86
C ALA A 320 -8.05 6.23 -22.36
N ILE A 321 -7.05 5.63 -21.73
CA ILE A 321 -6.70 5.82 -20.33
C ILE A 321 -5.33 6.49 -20.28
N ALA A 322 -5.34 7.82 -20.13
CA ALA A 322 -4.12 8.63 -20.14
C ALA A 322 -3.29 8.38 -18.88
N LEU A 323 -1.96 8.44 -19.02
CA LEU A 323 -1.01 8.43 -17.93
C LEU A 323 -1.14 9.74 -17.12
N GLU A 324 -1.31 9.62 -15.81
CA GLU A 324 -1.32 10.75 -14.86
C GLU A 324 0.05 11.00 -14.23
N ARG A 325 0.98 10.05 -14.34
CA ARG A 325 2.34 10.17 -13.88
C ARG A 325 3.12 11.19 -14.71
N SER A 326 3.84 12.09 -14.05
CA SER A 326 4.80 12.97 -14.70
C SER A 326 6.01 12.17 -15.17
N ILE A 327 6.40 12.34 -16.43
CA ILE A 327 7.63 11.78 -16.98
C ILE A 327 8.55 12.93 -17.38
N ASP A 328 9.74 12.97 -16.77
CA ASP A 328 10.72 14.00 -17.07
C ASP A 328 11.17 13.92 -18.53
N ARG A 329 11.03 15.03 -19.25
CA ARG A 329 11.49 15.13 -20.63
C ARG A 329 12.99 14.96 -20.76
N PHE A 330 13.74 15.40 -19.75
CA PHE A 330 15.19 15.30 -19.66
C PHE A 330 15.57 14.60 -18.35
N PRO A 331 15.55 13.25 -18.32
CA PRO A 331 15.71 12.48 -17.08
C PRO A 331 17.09 12.63 -16.42
N PHE A 332 18.08 13.19 -17.15
CA PHE A 332 19.43 13.43 -16.64
C PHE A 332 19.68 14.87 -16.18
N VAL A 333 18.66 15.73 -16.25
CA VAL A 333 18.75 17.14 -15.84
C VAL A 333 17.59 17.43 -14.89
N PRO A 334 17.84 17.62 -13.59
CA PRO A 334 16.80 17.94 -12.64
C PRO A 334 16.04 19.22 -13.01
N ASN A 335 14.72 19.19 -12.85
CA ASN A 335 13.86 20.35 -13.10
C ASN A 335 13.88 21.34 -11.92
N ASP A 336 14.28 20.90 -10.72
CA ASP A 336 14.45 21.73 -9.53
C ASP A 336 15.83 22.38 -9.54
N ALA A 337 15.89 23.72 -9.43
CA ALA A 337 17.12 24.48 -9.49
C ALA A 337 18.09 24.12 -8.32
N ALA A 338 17.59 23.90 -7.11
CA ALA A 338 18.43 23.52 -5.98
C ALA A 338 19.08 22.16 -6.19
N ARG A 339 18.29 21.20 -6.65
CA ARG A 339 18.77 19.86 -7.00
C ARG A 339 19.71 19.87 -8.21
N LEU A 340 19.46 20.74 -9.18
CA LEU A 340 20.33 20.90 -10.33
C LEU A 340 21.73 21.36 -9.93
N ASP A 341 21.84 22.32 -9.01
CA ASP A 341 23.14 22.81 -8.52
C ASP A 341 23.90 21.72 -7.76
N GLU A 342 23.22 20.93 -6.93
CA GLU A 342 23.81 19.81 -6.20
C GLU A 342 24.31 18.73 -7.15
N ASP A 343 23.47 18.26 -8.08
CA ASP A 343 23.80 17.23 -9.05
C ASP A 343 24.95 17.68 -10.01
N CYS A 344 24.96 18.95 -10.42
CA CYS A 344 26.06 19.53 -11.21
C CYS A 344 27.37 19.58 -10.39
N TYR A 345 27.31 19.94 -9.13
CA TYR A 345 28.47 19.94 -8.23
C TYR A 345 29.03 18.52 -8.06
N GLU A 346 28.17 17.55 -7.84
CA GLU A 346 28.59 16.13 -7.73
C GLU A 346 29.19 15.62 -9.05
N ALA A 347 28.51 15.83 -10.18
CA ALA A 347 28.99 15.40 -11.50
C ALA A 347 30.38 15.98 -11.81
N TYR A 348 30.59 17.25 -11.54
CA TYR A 348 31.90 17.90 -11.69
C TYR A 348 32.97 17.25 -10.79
N ASN A 349 32.67 17.07 -9.50
CA ASN A 349 33.66 16.53 -8.55
C ASN A 349 33.97 15.05 -8.82
N ILE A 350 33.01 14.25 -9.29
CA ILE A 350 33.25 12.85 -9.72
C ILE A 350 34.27 12.83 -10.85
N GLN A 351 34.13 13.69 -11.85
CA GLN A 351 35.09 13.77 -12.96
C GLN A 351 36.47 14.24 -12.51
N VAL A 352 36.51 15.31 -11.70
CA VAL A 352 37.77 15.85 -11.15
C VAL A 352 38.52 14.80 -10.34
N GLN A 353 37.82 14.11 -9.43
CA GLN A 353 38.42 13.07 -8.59
C GLN A 353 38.97 11.92 -9.45
N GLY A 354 38.22 11.47 -10.43
CA GLY A 354 38.67 10.42 -11.36
C GLY A 354 39.93 10.82 -12.12
N LEU A 355 39.99 12.06 -12.63
CA LEU A 355 41.14 12.57 -13.37
C LEU A 355 42.37 12.75 -12.45
N VAL A 356 42.20 13.39 -11.29
CA VAL A 356 43.28 13.60 -10.31
C VAL A 356 43.90 12.28 -9.89
N GLN A 357 43.09 11.25 -9.63
CA GLN A 357 43.61 9.94 -9.25
C GLN A 357 44.41 9.28 -10.36
N ARG A 358 43.98 9.42 -11.61
CA ARG A 358 44.73 8.90 -12.77
C ARG A 358 46.04 9.64 -13.02
N LEU A 359 46.05 10.98 -12.93
CA LEU A 359 47.28 11.78 -13.03
C LEU A 359 48.29 11.43 -11.95
N LYS A 360 47.85 11.24 -10.69
CA LYS A 360 48.67 10.80 -9.59
C LYS A 360 49.29 9.40 -9.84
N ALA A 361 48.46 8.44 -10.27
CA ALA A 361 48.86 7.07 -10.51
C ALA A 361 49.86 6.95 -11.67
N THR A 362 49.74 7.77 -12.69
CA THR A 362 50.63 7.77 -13.88
C THR A 362 51.85 8.68 -13.73
N GLY A 363 51.92 9.52 -12.69
CA GLY A 363 53.01 10.49 -12.47
C GLY A 363 52.99 11.66 -13.50
N LEU A 364 51.97 11.78 -14.30
CA LEU A 364 51.81 12.88 -15.26
C LEU A 364 51.57 14.21 -14.53
N LYS A 365 52.38 15.22 -14.86
CA LYS A 365 52.31 16.55 -14.25
C LYS A 365 51.46 17.55 -15.05
N ARG A 366 51.01 17.19 -16.25
CA ARG A 366 50.17 18.01 -17.14
C ARG A 366 49.13 17.11 -17.79
N ALA A 367 47.90 17.58 -17.87
CA ALA A 367 46.79 17.00 -18.62
C ALA A 367 46.54 17.80 -19.87
#